data_73c2e669f3dbd812d7762698926c7a9e
#
_entry.id   73c2e669f3dbd812d7762698926c7a9e
#
_cell.length_a   1.000
_cell.length_b   1.000
_cell.length_c   1.000
_cell.angle_alpha   90.00
_cell.angle_beta   90.00
_cell.angle_gamma   90.00
#
_symmetry.space_group_name_H-M   'P 1'
#
loop_
_entity.id
_entity.type
_entity.pdbx_description
1 polymer ?
#
loop_
_entity_poly.entity_id
_entity_poly.type
_entity_poly.pdbx_seq_one_letter_code
_entity_poly.pdbx_strand_id
1 'polypeptide(L)'
;MSSRPNVLFITLDQFRGDALSCADHFIVKTPNLDELAQSGVRFSRHYTQSTPCAPGRAGLYTGMYQMNHRVVANGTPLDNRFDNVARLAQRSGYQGKLFGYTDQSIDPRMTVSPDDPRLQTYEEILPGFEWQLNLTGPHQPWVDFLTSHGYDTSPGHMHMLDTEHERPVEHSVSSFMTDCIIDDISKADTDQPWFIHASYLRPHPPYSAPGHFAHMYDPADVGLPITPATSRHGFHDLLLKIESTAAPVDESEMRHLRTQYFGMISAVDEQMGRLWQTLRDLNQWDNTIIIVTADHGEQLGDHGLVQKVAWFEESHHIPMIIRDPSRPHAHGNIVKDFTESVDLLPTLAEIWEQTIPLQCDGHSLIPFLSDHEPTDWREGASWEFDWRYALIPHVQNQWPWDERLNESHLAVHRTIDTAYVQFGDGSSLCFDIATDPTWRTLVTDPLRILHMAQRMLVWRSRHADRTLTGLLVEHGGVGQWPPGVSWRESKQGERK
;
A
#
# COMPACT_ATOMS: atom_id res chain seq x y z
N MET A 1 21.31 -3.33 -28.45
CA MET A 1 21.00 -2.69 -27.18
C MET A 1 19.77 -3.41 -26.68
N SER A 2 19.78 -3.98 -25.49
CA SER A 2 18.55 -4.55 -24.91
C SER A 2 17.55 -3.40 -24.79
N SER A 3 16.34 -3.57 -25.34
CA SER A 3 15.28 -2.59 -25.14
C SER A 3 14.99 -2.53 -23.63
N ARG A 4 14.82 -1.33 -23.09
CA ARG A 4 14.39 -1.17 -21.68
C ARG A 4 13.06 -1.91 -21.50
N PRO A 5 12.85 -2.63 -20.39
CA PRO A 5 11.61 -3.34 -20.16
C PRO A 5 10.45 -2.37 -19.92
N ASN A 6 9.23 -2.78 -20.25
CA ASN A 6 8.02 -2.17 -19.73
C ASN A 6 7.90 -2.43 -18.24
N VAL A 7 7.19 -1.58 -17.52
CA VAL A 7 6.91 -1.79 -16.10
C VAL A 7 5.41 -1.62 -15.82
N LEU A 8 4.80 -2.68 -15.33
CA LEU A 8 3.42 -2.69 -14.83
C LEU A 8 3.44 -2.77 -13.31
N PHE A 9 3.19 -1.65 -12.66
CA PHE A 9 3.10 -1.53 -11.22
C PHE A 9 1.63 -1.50 -10.79
N ILE A 10 1.20 -2.49 -10.05
CA ILE A 10 -0.20 -2.69 -9.62
C ILE A 10 -0.29 -2.55 -8.12
N THR A 11 -1.19 -1.70 -7.65
CA THR A 11 -1.65 -1.68 -6.26
C THR A 11 -3.10 -2.11 -6.17
N LEU A 12 -3.39 -3.04 -5.25
CA LEU A 12 -4.73 -3.54 -4.94
C LEU A 12 -5.11 -2.97 -3.57
N ASP A 13 -5.98 -1.95 -3.55
CA ASP A 13 -6.29 -1.23 -2.31
C ASP A 13 -6.91 -2.15 -1.26
N GLN A 14 -6.31 -2.14 -0.06
CA GLN A 14 -6.81 -2.87 1.11
C GLN A 14 -6.72 -4.42 0.98
N PHE A 15 -5.72 -4.94 0.24
CA PHE A 15 -5.54 -6.38 0.04
C PHE A 15 -4.63 -6.99 1.12
N ARG A 16 -5.15 -7.94 1.90
CA ARG A 16 -4.39 -8.68 2.94
C ARG A 16 -3.34 -9.60 2.33
N GLY A 17 -2.14 -9.63 2.89
CA GLY A 17 -1.04 -10.48 2.43
C GLY A 17 -1.27 -11.98 2.61
N ASP A 18 -2.13 -12.37 3.55
CA ASP A 18 -2.52 -13.76 3.78
C ASP A 18 -3.68 -14.24 2.89
N ALA A 19 -4.36 -13.34 2.15
CA ALA A 19 -5.52 -13.66 1.33
C ALA A 19 -5.14 -14.06 -0.11
N LEU A 20 -4.09 -14.89 -0.26
CA LEU A 20 -3.61 -15.47 -1.52
C LEU A 20 -3.64 -16.99 -1.44
N SER A 21 -4.06 -17.67 -2.52
CA SER A 21 -3.98 -19.13 -2.55
C SER A 21 -2.54 -19.64 -2.51
N CYS A 22 -1.57 -18.94 -3.12
CA CYS A 22 -0.14 -19.27 -2.99
C CYS A 22 0.45 -18.97 -1.59
N ALA A 23 -0.29 -18.29 -0.71
CA ALA A 23 0.05 -18.11 0.70
C ALA A 23 -0.66 -19.11 1.61
N ASP A 24 -1.20 -20.18 1.04
CA ASP A 24 -1.94 -21.26 1.74
C ASP A 24 -3.23 -20.77 2.42
N HIS A 25 -3.86 -19.71 1.90
CA HIS A 25 -5.17 -19.31 2.39
C HIS A 25 -6.20 -20.43 2.19
N PHE A 26 -6.92 -20.78 3.26
CA PHE A 26 -7.74 -22.00 3.33
C PHE A 26 -8.91 -22.05 2.33
N ILE A 27 -9.36 -20.91 1.79
CA ILE A 27 -10.53 -20.86 0.88
C ILE A 27 -10.33 -19.95 -0.33
N VAL A 28 -9.64 -18.80 -0.21
CA VAL A 28 -9.51 -17.81 -1.28
C VAL A 28 -8.79 -18.41 -2.49
N LYS A 29 -9.28 -18.08 -3.68
CA LYS A 29 -8.74 -18.55 -4.97
C LYS A 29 -8.21 -17.36 -5.76
N THR A 30 -6.89 -17.39 -6.01
CA THR A 30 -6.16 -16.38 -6.77
C THR A 30 -5.23 -17.02 -7.78
N PRO A 31 -5.75 -17.82 -8.73
CA PRO A 31 -4.92 -18.61 -9.65
C PRO A 31 -4.01 -17.77 -10.54
N ASN A 32 -4.40 -16.54 -10.89
CA ASN A 32 -3.59 -15.67 -11.74
C ASN A 32 -2.45 -14.99 -10.96
N LEU A 33 -2.65 -14.64 -9.69
CA LEU A 33 -1.59 -14.20 -8.79
C LEU A 33 -0.66 -15.36 -8.41
N ASP A 34 -1.17 -16.58 -8.31
CA ASP A 34 -0.35 -17.79 -8.13
C ASP A 34 0.54 -18.04 -9.34
N GLU A 35 0.04 -17.88 -10.56
CA GLU A 35 0.82 -17.94 -11.79
C GLU A 35 1.93 -16.88 -11.80
N LEU A 36 1.60 -15.64 -11.40
CA LEU A 36 2.60 -14.58 -11.28
C LEU A 36 3.68 -14.94 -10.25
N ALA A 37 3.30 -15.49 -9.10
CA ALA A 37 4.24 -15.95 -8.07
C ALA A 37 5.16 -17.08 -8.56
N GLN A 38 4.65 -17.99 -9.40
CA GLN A 38 5.44 -19.06 -10.02
C GLN A 38 6.39 -18.53 -11.08
N SER A 39 6.03 -17.47 -11.80
CA SER A 39 6.86 -16.83 -12.84
C SER A 39 7.61 -15.58 -12.35
N GLY A 40 7.64 -15.34 -11.04
CA GLY A 40 8.30 -14.24 -10.36
C GLY A 40 8.80 -14.65 -8.98
N VAL A 41 8.97 -13.70 -8.08
CA VAL A 41 9.37 -13.88 -6.67
C VAL A 41 8.26 -13.37 -5.78
N ARG A 42 7.80 -14.19 -4.83
CA ARG A 42 6.83 -13.82 -3.80
C ARG A 42 7.53 -13.51 -2.49
N PHE A 43 7.19 -12.36 -1.89
CA PHE A 43 7.69 -11.94 -0.58
C PHE A 43 6.63 -12.24 0.49
N SER A 44 6.86 -13.29 1.27
CA SER A 44 5.85 -13.83 2.19
C SER A 44 5.67 -13.02 3.49
N ARG A 45 6.58 -12.07 3.76
CA ARG A 45 6.55 -11.17 4.93
C ARG A 45 6.80 -9.73 4.48
N HIS A 46 5.88 -9.24 3.64
CA HIS A 46 5.94 -7.86 3.15
C HIS A 46 4.92 -6.99 3.88
N TYR A 47 5.36 -5.82 4.36
CA TYR A 47 4.55 -4.97 5.24
C TYR A 47 4.49 -3.54 4.72
N THR A 48 3.31 -2.91 4.85
CA THR A 48 3.20 -1.45 4.76
C THR A 48 3.63 -0.80 6.07
N GLN A 49 4.20 0.40 5.99
CA GLN A 49 4.76 1.09 7.15
C GLN A 49 3.80 2.03 7.83
N SER A 50 2.61 2.22 7.27
CA SER A 50 1.57 3.05 7.87
C SER A 50 0.22 2.82 7.21
N THR A 51 -0.83 3.18 7.91
CA THR A 51 -2.21 3.22 7.44
C THR A 51 -2.86 4.55 7.84
N PRO A 52 -3.95 4.99 7.20
CA PRO A 52 -4.67 4.41 6.08
C PRO A 52 -3.99 4.61 4.70
N CYS A 53 -4.78 4.76 3.61
CA CYS A 53 -4.32 4.80 2.22
C CYS A 53 -3.21 5.84 1.97
N ALA A 54 -3.43 7.14 2.25
CA ALA A 54 -2.45 8.18 1.96
C ALA A 54 -1.11 7.98 2.69
N PRO A 55 -1.05 7.65 4.00
CA PRO A 55 0.20 7.29 4.68
C PRO A 55 0.90 6.06 4.07
N GLY A 56 0.17 4.95 3.85
CA GLY A 56 0.72 3.73 3.25
C GLY A 56 1.31 4.00 1.88
N ARG A 57 0.55 4.68 1.01
CA ARG A 57 0.98 5.08 -0.34
C ARG A 57 2.14 6.07 -0.31
N ALA A 58 2.18 7.02 0.65
CA ALA A 58 3.33 7.91 0.79
C ALA A 58 4.63 7.13 1.04
N GLY A 59 4.61 6.14 1.94
CA GLY A 59 5.74 5.24 2.17
C GLY A 59 6.12 4.46 0.91
N LEU A 60 5.15 3.85 0.25
CA LEU A 60 5.31 3.07 -0.98
C LEU A 60 5.93 3.89 -2.12
N TYR A 61 5.47 5.14 -2.32
CA TYR A 61 5.94 5.97 -3.44
C TYR A 61 7.27 6.68 -3.18
N THR A 62 7.58 7.00 -1.92
CA THR A 62 8.76 7.82 -1.57
C THR A 62 9.92 7.02 -1.00
N GLY A 63 9.69 5.77 -0.62
CA GLY A 63 10.69 4.94 0.07
C GLY A 63 10.98 5.40 1.50
N MET A 64 10.07 6.17 2.13
CA MET A 64 10.28 6.80 3.44
C MET A 64 9.32 6.26 4.49
N TYR A 65 9.77 6.16 5.75
CA TYR A 65 8.89 5.88 6.89
C TYR A 65 7.99 7.09 7.21
N GLN A 66 6.85 6.83 7.89
CA GLN A 66 5.90 7.87 8.25
C GLN A 66 6.53 9.02 9.05
N MET A 67 7.44 8.73 9.98
CA MET A 67 8.16 9.76 10.74
C MET A 67 8.94 10.73 9.86
N ASN A 68 9.29 10.34 8.63
CA ASN A 68 10.06 11.14 7.68
C ASN A 68 9.19 11.81 6.63
N HIS A 69 8.24 11.10 6.00
CA HIS A 69 7.33 11.71 5.02
C HIS A 69 6.18 12.50 5.67
N ARG A 70 5.81 12.20 6.93
CA ARG A 70 4.85 12.95 7.77
C ARG A 70 3.40 13.00 7.25
N VAL A 71 3.07 12.18 6.29
CA VAL A 71 1.68 11.94 5.91
C VAL A 71 1.09 10.97 6.92
N VAL A 72 0.25 11.47 7.83
CA VAL A 72 -0.24 10.71 9.01
C VAL A 72 -1.69 10.27 8.87
N ALA A 73 -2.43 10.86 7.91
CA ALA A 73 -3.82 10.54 7.64
C ALA A 73 -4.16 10.92 6.19
N ASN A 74 -5.28 10.41 5.67
CA ASN A 74 -5.84 10.89 4.42
C ASN A 74 -6.10 12.40 4.53
N GLY A 75 -5.72 13.16 3.51
CA GLY A 75 -5.80 14.61 3.53
C GLY A 75 -4.54 15.32 4.07
N THR A 76 -3.58 14.60 4.65
CA THR A 76 -2.28 15.20 5.00
C THR A 76 -1.43 15.38 3.74
N PRO A 77 -0.98 16.60 3.42
CA PRO A 77 -0.22 16.85 2.20
C PRO A 77 1.15 16.15 2.21
N LEU A 78 1.51 15.54 1.09
CA LEU A 78 2.87 15.06 0.85
C LEU A 78 3.77 16.24 0.41
N ASP A 79 4.91 16.40 1.07
CA ASP A 79 5.87 17.46 0.73
C ASP A 79 6.39 17.25 -0.71
N ASN A 80 6.15 18.24 -1.57
CA ASN A 80 6.54 18.18 -2.98
C ASN A 80 8.06 18.12 -3.21
N ARG A 81 8.87 18.37 -2.19
CA ARG A 81 10.32 18.22 -2.28
C ARG A 81 10.78 16.77 -2.33
N PHE A 82 9.96 15.83 -1.86
CA PHE A 82 10.31 14.42 -1.88
C PHE A 82 10.28 13.86 -3.30
N ASP A 83 11.27 13.05 -3.58
CA ASP A 83 11.29 12.22 -4.79
C ASP A 83 10.28 11.08 -4.67
N ASN A 84 9.87 10.54 -5.80
CA ASN A 84 8.89 9.47 -5.83
C ASN A 84 9.04 8.60 -7.08
N VAL A 85 8.32 7.48 -7.11
CA VAL A 85 8.37 6.49 -8.20
C VAL A 85 8.09 7.11 -9.58
N ALA A 86 7.18 8.08 -9.69
CA ALA A 86 6.83 8.69 -10.98
C ALA A 86 7.93 9.64 -11.49
N ARG A 87 8.51 10.45 -10.60
CA ARG A 87 9.67 11.30 -10.93
C ARG A 87 10.90 10.48 -11.29
N LEU A 88 11.13 9.40 -10.55
CA LEU A 88 12.21 8.46 -10.87
C LEU A 88 12.01 7.84 -12.25
N ALA A 89 10.80 7.42 -12.60
CA ALA A 89 10.46 6.92 -13.93
C ALA A 89 10.73 7.94 -15.01
N GLN A 90 10.33 9.20 -14.83
CA GLN A 90 10.58 10.28 -15.79
C GLN A 90 12.09 10.49 -16.03
N ARG A 91 12.90 10.50 -14.98
CA ARG A 91 14.38 10.60 -15.14
C ARG A 91 14.97 9.40 -15.86
N SER A 92 14.34 8.26 -15.72
CA SER A 92 14.73 7.02 -16.41
C SER A 92 14.23 6.95 -17.84
N GLY A 93 13.54 8.01 -18.33
CA GLY A 93 13.05 8.10 -19.70
C GLY A 93 11.72 7.40 -19.94
N TYR A 94 10.93 7.16 -18.90
CA TYR A 94 9.55 6.67 -19.00
C TYR A 94 8.56 7.83 -18.82
N GLN A 95 7.44 7.74 -19.51
CA GLN A 95 6.24 8.51 -19.18
C GLN A 95 5.45 7.69 -18.13
N GLY A 96 5.22 8.26 -16.94
CA GLY A 96 4.45 7.63 -15.88
C GLY A 96 2.94 7.75 -16.15
N LYS A 97 2.30 6.67 -16.56
CA LYS A 97 0.86 6.60 -16.81
C LYS A 97 0.13 6.10 -15.56
N LEU A 98 -0.94 6.80 -15.15
CA LEU A 98 -1.76 6.42 -14.00
C LEU A 98 -3.18 6.02 -14.45
N PHE A 99 -3.59 4.82 -14.02
CA PHE A 99 -4.97 4.35 -14.04
C PHE A 99 -5.44 4.20 -12.59
N GLY A 100 -6.51 4.88 -12.21
CA GLY A 100 -7.02 4.88 -10.85
C GLY A 100 -6.69 6.15 -10.08
N TYR A 101 -5.97 6.05 -8.97
CA TYR A 101 -5.69 7.15 -8.03
C TYR A 101 -4.40 6.92 -7.23
N THR A 102 -3.92 7.95 -6.55
CA THR A 102 -2.71 7.88 -5.71
C THR A 102 -2.95 8.28 -4.25
N ASP A 103 -4.13 8.79 -3.90
CA ASP A 103 -4.51 9.25 -2.55
C ASP A 103 -3.50 10.21 -1.90
N GLN A 104 -2.93 11.11 -2.69
CA GLN A 104 -1.99 12.10 -2.17
C GLN A 104 -2.58 13.49 -2.27
N SER A 105 -2.66 14.18 -1.13
CA SER A 105 -3.01 15.60 -1.12
C SER A 105 -1.86 16.43 -1.66
N ILE A 106 -2.21 17.46 -2.45
CA ILE A 106 -1.21 18.38 -2.99
C ILE A 106 -0.53 19.17 -1.86
N ASP A 107 0.77 19.40 -2.00
CA ASP A 107 1.49 20.34 -1.15
C ASP A 107 0.95 21.77 -1.36
N PRO A 108 0.38 22.43 -0.36
CA PRO A 108 -0.21 23.78 -0.51
C PRO A 108 0.77 24.82 -1.06
N ARG A 109 2.10 24.59 -0.89
CA ARG A 109 3.14 25.47 -1.44
C ARG A 109 3.24 25.41 -2.96
N MET A 110 2.56 24.44 -3.60
CA MET A 110 2.48 24.30 -5.07
C MET A 110 1.31 25.07 -5.67
N THR A 111 0.47 25.68 -4.86
CA THR A 111 -0.66 26.49 -5.29
C THR A 111 -0.35 27.98 -5.20
N VAL A 112 -1.05 28.78 -5.99
CA VAL A 112 -0.90 30.25 -5.99
C VAL A 112 -2.08 30.95 -5.29
N SER A 113 -3.12 30.19 -4.94
CA SER A 113 -4.34 30.69 -4.28
C SER A 113 -4.81 29.68 -3.24
N PRO A 114 -5.33 30.14 -2.09
CA PRO A 114 -6.00 29.27 -1.12
C PRO A 114 -7.31 28.68 -1.67
N ASP A 115 -7.86 29.24 -2.74
CA ASP A 115 -9.08 28.76 -3.40
C ASP A 115 -8.78 27.74 -4.52
N ASP A 116 -7.54 27.25 -4.64
CA ASP A 116 -7.19 26.23 -5.63
C ASP A 116 -8.02 24.96 -5.39
N PRO A 117 -8.78 24.48 -6.39
CA PRO A 117 -9.68 23.33 -6.20
C PRO A 117 -8.95 22.04 -5.77
N ARG A 118 -7.65 21.92 -6.06
CA ARG A 118 -6.83 20.78 -5.63
C ARG A 118 -6.62 20.74 -4.12
N LEU A 119 -6.84 21.83 -3.40
CA LEU A 119 -6.82 21.89 -1.94
C LEU A 119 -8.14 21.40 -1.30
N GLN A 120 -9.18 21.16 -2.11
CA GLN A 120 -10.50 20.70 -1.65
C GLN A 120 -10.65 19.18 -1.74
N THR A 121 -9.63 18.48 -2.22
CA THR A 121 -9.58 17.01 -2.30
C THR A 121 -8.32 16.47 -1.67
N TYR A 122 -8.37 15.22 -1.20
CA TYR A 122 -7.20 14.50 -0.76
C TYR A 122 -6.70 13.46 -1.78
N GLU A 123 -7.38 13.39 -2.91
CA GLU A 123 -7.12 12.39 -3.95
C GLU A 123 -6.48 13.02 -5.18
N GLU A 124 -5.45 13.84 -4.99
CA GLU A 124 -4.70 14.41 -6.10
C GLU A 124 -3.69 13.43 -6.70
N ILE A 125 -3.28 13.71 -7.92
CA ILE A 125 -2.26 12.91 -8.61
C ILE A 125 -0.88 13.14 -8.00
N LEU A 126 -0.16 12.05 -7.74
CA LEU A 126 1.24 12.12 -7.36
C LEU A 126 2.07 12.80 -8.47
N PRO A 127 2.84 13.87 -8.15
CA PRO A 127 3.62 14.59 -9.15
C PRO A 127 4.57 13.67 -9.93
N GLY A 128 4.49 13.72 -11.25
CA GLY A 128 5.26 12.90 -12.19
C GLY A 128 4.43 11.86 -12.93
N PHE A 129 3.24 11.52 -12.46
CA PHE A 129 2.27 10.74 -13.22
C PHE A 129 1.39 11.63 -14.12
N GLU A 130 0.85 11.00 -15.15
CA GLU A 130 -0.20 11.55 -16.01
C GLU A 130 -1.41 10.62 -15.95
N TRP A 131 -2.60 11.17 -15.69
CA TRP A 131 -3.82 10.37 -15.72
C TRP A 131 -4.14 9.88 -17.13
N GLN A 132 -4.26 8.58 -17.27
CA GLN A 132 -4.93 7.94 -18.40
C GLN A 132 -6.38 7.62 -18.04
N LEU A 133 -6.62 7.24 -16.77
CA LEU A 133 -7.95 7.04 -16.21
C LEU A 133 -7.98 7.60 -14.79
N ASN A 134 -8.79 8.64 -14.56
CA ASN A 134 -9.00 9.22 -13.24
C ASN A 134 -10.22 8.56 -12.57
N LEU A 135 -9.97 7.78 -11.49
CA LEU A 135 -11.02 7.18 -10.66
C LEU A 135 -11.05 7.77 -9.24
N THR A 136 -10.60 9.01 -9.06
CA THR A 136 -10.74 9.73 -7.79
C THR A 136 -12.18 10.16 -7.52
N GLY A 137 -12.51 10.39 -6.25
CA GLY A 137 -13.80 10.93 -5.82
C GLY A 137 -14.98 10.11 -6.32
N PRO A 138 -15.85 10.70 -7.19
CA PRO A 138 -17.09 10.06 -7.62
C PRO A 138 -16.90 8.94 -8.65
N HIS A 139 -15.69 8.55 -9.01
CA HIS A 139 -15.41 7.54 -10.06
C HIS A 139 -16.14 7.84 -11.38
N GLN A 140 -16.20 9.12 -11.77
CA GLN A 140 -17.07 9.61 -12.85
C GLN A 140 -16.95 8.84 -14.16
N PRO A 141 -15.74 8.46 -14.68
CA PRO A 141 -15.64 7.68 -15.91
C PRO A 141 -16.36 6.32 -15.85
N TRP A 142 -16.31 5.64 -14.71
CA TRP A 142 -17.01 4.38 -14.50
C TRP A 142 -18.53 4.60 -14.33
N VAL A 143 -18.96 5.64 -13.63
CA VAL A 143 -20.38 6.01 -13.49
C VAL A 143 -20.97 6.35 -14.86
N ASP A 144 -20.26 7.08 -15.72
CA ASP A 144 -20.68 7.37 -17.10
C ASP A 144 -20.77 6.10 -17.94
N PHE A 145 -19.82 5.17 -17.78
CA PHE A 145 -19.88 3.84 -18.41
C PHE A 145 -21.15 3.09 -17.99
N LEU A 146 -21.45 3.02 -16.69
CA LEU A 146 -22.69 2.38 -16.20
C LEU A 146 -23.94 3.05 -16.76
N THR A 147 -23.98 4.38 -16.80
CA THR A 147 -25.09 5.14 -17.39
C THR A 147 -25.28 4.79 -18.85
N SER A 148 -24.20 4.67 -19.62
CA SER A 148 -24.24 4.29 -21.05
C SER A 148 -24.77 2.87 -21.28
N HIS A 149 -24.69 2.00 -20.26
CA HIS A 149 -25.24 0.65 -20.25
C HIS A 149 -26.66 0.56 -19.68
N GLY A 150 -27.28 1.72 -19.40
CA GLY A 150 -28.69 1.80 -18.99
C GLY A 150 -28.95 1.65 -17.50
N TYR A 151 -27.92 1.69 -16.66
CA TYR A 151 -28.11 1.68 -15.21
C TYR A 151 -28.54 3.06 -14.68
N ASP A 152 -29.41 3.05 -13.67
CA ASP A 152 -29.74 4.27 -12.93
C ASP A 152 -28.58 4.61 -11.96
N THR A 153 -27.79 5.60 -12.31
CA THR A 153 -26.67 6.07 -11.51
C THR A 153 -27.00 7.28 -10.64
N SER A 154 -28.26 7.71 -10.61
CA SER A 154 -28.72 8.87 -9.83
C SER A 154 -28.49 8.75 -8.30
N PRO A 155 -28.44 7.53 -7.69
CA PRO A 155 -28.07 7.41 -6.27
C PRO A 155 -26.60 7.67 -5.96
N GLY A 156 -25.75 7.83 -7.00
CA GLY A 156 -24.33 8.15 -6.85
C GLY A 156 -23.38 6.96 -6.77
N HIS A 157 -22.08 7.23 -6.90
CA HIS A 157 -21.04 6.23 -7.06
C HIS A 157 -20.95 5.23 -5.88
N MET A 158 -21.17 5.69 -4.65
CA MET A 158 -21.12 4.79 -3.47
C MET A 158 -22.20 3.72 -3.52
N HIS A 159 -23.41 4.08 -3.95
CA HIS A 159 -24.46 3.11 -4.18
C HIS A 159 -24.10 2.15 -5.32
N MET A 160 -23.50 2.66 -6.39
CA MET A 160 -23.06 1.81 -7.50
C MET A 160 -21.97 0.82 -7.05
N LEU A 161 -21.06 1.22 -6.15
CA LEU A 161 -20.06 0.31 -5.56
C LEU A 161 -20.68 -0.71 -4.61
N ASP A 162 -21.64 -0.29 -3.79
CA ASP A 162 -22.32 -1.16 -2.82
C ASP A 162 -23.20 -2.21 -3.47
N THR A 163 -23.70 -1.93 -4.66
CA THR A 163 -24.55 -2.83 -5.46
C THR A 163 -23.81 -3.52 -6.60
N GLU A 164 -22.47 -3.65 -6.57
CA GLU A 164 -21.73 -4.37 -7.63
C GLU A 164 -22.18 -5.82 -7.78
N HIS A 165 -22.61 -6.46 -6.68
CA HIS A 165 -23.12 -7.84 -6.68
C HIS A 165 -24.38 -8.05 -7.56
N GLU A 166 -25.10 -6.99 -7.87
CA GLU A 166 -26.30 -7.03 -8.73
C GLU A 166 -25.97 -6.95 -10.24
N ARG A 167 -24.69 -6.71 -10.59
CA ARG A 167 -24.27 -6.48 -11.98
C ARG A 167 -23.31 -7.57 -12.46
N PRO A 168 -23.26 -7.81 -13.80
CA PRO A 168 -22.24 -8.66 -14.39
C PRO A 168 -20.81 -8.18 -14.05
N VAL A 169 -19.88 -9.11 -13.97
CA VAL A 169 -18.47 -8.83 -13.66
C VAL A 169 -17.86 -7.78 -14.60
N GLU A 170 -18.23 -7.82 -15.86
CA GLU A 170 -17.77 -6.93 -16.93
C GLU A 170 -18.14 -5.46 -16.67
N HIS A 171 -19.12 -5.21 -15.80
CA HIS A 171 -19.55 -3.86 -15.42
C HIS A 171 -18.99 -3.41 -14.06
N SER A 172 -18.13 -4.20 -13.44
CA SER A 172 -17.45 -3.81 -12.21
C SER A 172 -16.42 -2.69 -12.47
N VAL A 173 -16.10 -1.95 -11.42
CA VAL A 173 -15.07 -0.90 -11.50
C VAL A 173 -13.70 -1.48 -11.87
N SER A 174 -13.38 -2.68 -11.40
CA SER A 174 -12.12 -3.36 -11.71
C SER A 174 -12.07 -3.81 -13.17
N SER A 175 -13.15 -4.37 -13.71
CA SER A 175 -13.21 -4.77 -15.12
C SER A 175 -13.12 -3.57 -16.06
N PHE A 176 -13.87 -2.50 -15.76
CA PHE A 176 -13.81 -1.25 -16.52
C PHE A 176 -12.38 -0.67 -16.58
N MET A 177 -11.70 -0.62 -15.43
CA MET A 177 -10.32 -0.15 -15.37
C MET A 177 -9.38 -1.05 -16.18
N THR A 178 -9.56 -2.37 -16.08
CA THR A 178 -8.77 -3.34 -16.84
C THR A 178 -8.94 -3.15 -18.34
N ASP A 179 -10.16 -2.93 -18.83
CA ASP A 179 -10.45 -2.63 -20.23
C ASP A 179 -9.69 -1.38 -20.72
N CYS A 180 -9.69 -0.32 -19.90
CA CYS A 180 -8.94 0.89 -20.21
C CYS A 180 -7.42 0.65 -20.29
N ILE A 181 -6.85 -0.16 -19.40
CA ILE A 181 -5.43 -0.52 -19.41
C ILE A 181 -5.10 -1.37 -20.65
N ILE A 182 -5.92 -2.36 -20.97
CA ILE A 182 -5.77 -3.21 -22.15
C ILE A 182 -5.79 -2.38 -23.43
N ASP A 183 -6.71 -1.43 -23.52
CA ASP A 183 -6.82 -0.52 -24.66
C ASP A 183 -5.56 0.35 -24.83
N ASP A 184 -5.02 0.89 -23.73
CA ASP A 184 -3.77 1.68 -23.72
C ASP A 184 -2.55 0.85 -24.14
N ILE A 185 -2.37 -0.33 -23.53
CA ILE A 185 -1.25 -1.24 -23.86
C ILE A 185 -1.32 -1.68 -25.33
N SER A 186 -2.54 -1.96 -25.83
CA SER A 186 -2.74 -2.41 -27.22
C SER A 186 -2.42 -1.34 -28.27
N LYS A 187 -2.49 -0.06 -27.88
CA LYS A 187 -2.16 1.10 -28.73
C LYS A 187 -0.74 1.61 -28.51
N ALA A 188 -0.02 1.08 -27.52
CA ALA A 188 1.32 1.55 -27.19
C ALA A 188 2.31 1.29 -28.33
N ASP A 189 3.21 2.24 -28.54
CA ASP A 189 4.33 2.07 -29.47
C ASP A 189 5.29 0.99 -28.93
N THR A 190 5.48 -0.09 -29.67
CA THR A 190 6.33 -1.21 -29.26
C THR A 190 7.80 -0.86 -29.17
N ASP A 191 8.24 0.25 -29.80
CA ASP A 191 9.62 0.72 -29.78
C ASP A 191 9.93 1.61 -28.55
N GLN A 192 8.89 2.00 -27.77
CA GLN A 192 9.03 2.82 -26.58
C GLN A 192 8.61 2.03 -25.32
N PRO A 193 9.47 1.92 -24.31
CA PRO A 193 9.08 1.29 -23.06
C PRO A 193 8.08 2.17 -22.31
N TRP A 194 7.08 1.54 -21.71
CA TRP A 194 6.06 2.23 -20.94
C TRP A 194 6.14 1.89 -19.44
N PHE A 195 5.71 2.82 -18.60
CA PHE A 195 5.50 2.62 -17.17
C PHE A 195 4.04 2.94 -16.84
N ILE A 196 3.30 1.93 -16.45
CA ILE A 196 1.91 2.03 -16.01
C ILE A 196 1.84 1.75 -14.52
N HIS A 197 1.24 2.67 -13.77
CA HIS A 197 0.75 2.42 -12.42
C HIS A 197 -0.75 2.20 -12.48
N ALA A 198 -1.17 0.96 -12.19
CA ALA A 198 -2.56 0.52 -12.12
C ALA A 198 -2.98 0.42 -10.65
N SER A 199 -3.73 1.41 -10.17
CA SER A 199 -4.20 1.48 -8.79
C SER A 199 -5.67 1.08 -8.71
N TYR A 200 -5.91 -0.22 -8.44
CA TYR A 200 -7.24 -0.79 -8.32
C TYR A 200 -7.89 -0.44 -6.99
N LEU A 201 -9.19 -0.10 -7.04
CA LEU A 201 -9.99 0.15 -5.84
C LEU A 201 -10.23 -1.14 -5.04
N ARG A 202 -10.51 -2.26 -5.72
CA ARG A 202 -10.84 -3.51 -5.04
C ARG A 202 -9.58 -4.23 -4.52
N PRO A 203 -9.70 -4.88 -3.33
CA PRO A 203 -10.89 -5.20 -2.52
C PRO A 203 -11.32 -4.16 -1.47
N HIS A 204 -11.02 -2.86 -1.62
CA HIS A 204 -11.50 -1.79 -0.71
C HIS A 204 -13.04 -1.78 -0.61
N PRO A 205 -13.64 -1.52 0.60
CA PRO A 205 -15.08 -1.38 0.77
C PRO A 205 -15.73 -0.31 -0.17
N PRO A 206 -17.04 -0.37 -0.39
CA PRO A 206 -18.03 -1.27 0.23
C PRO A 206 -17.80 -2.74 -0.13
N TYR A 207 -18.10 -3.65 0.79
CA TYR A 207 -17.88 -5.09 0.58
C TYR A 207 -18.99 -5.67 -0.31
N SER A 208 -18.80 -5.58 -1.61
CA SER A 208 -19.74 -6.05 -2.62
C SER A 208 -18.96 -6.62 -3.80
N ALA A 209 -18.87 -7.94 -3.88
CA ALA A 209 -18.22 -8.63 -4.97
C ALA A 209 -19.10 -8.64 -6.23
N PRO A 210 -18.56 -8.43 -7.44
CA PRO A 210 -19.37 -8.34 -8.65
C PRO A 210 -19.86 -9.70 -9.12
N GLY A 211 -21.09 -9.73 -9.65
CA GLY A 211 -21.69 -10.87 -10.37
C GLY A 211 -21.58 -12.18 -9.60
N HIS A 212 -21.09 -13.23 -10.24
CA HIS A 212 -20.98 -14.56 -9.66
C HIS A 212 -20.01 -14.66 -8.48
N PHE A 213 -19.06 -13.74 -8.35
CA PHE A 213 -18.11 -13.69 -7.23
C PHE A 213 -18.81 -13.36 -5.90
N ALA A 214 -19.97 -12.70 -5.92
CA ALA A 214 -20.78 -12.45 -4.73
C ALA A 214 -21.28 -13.74 -4.05
N HIS A 215 -21.33 -14.83 -4.78
CA HIS A 215 -21.80 -16.13 -4.33
C HIS A 215 -20.75 -17.24 -4.45
N MET A 216 -19.49 -16.87 -4.67
CA MET A 216 -18.41 -17.82 -4.89
C MET A 216 -18.04 -18.62 -3.64
N TYR A 217 -18.19 -18.02 -2.47
CA TYR A 217 -17.84 -18.60 -1.17
C TYR A 217 -19.07 -18.81 -0.31
N ASP A 218 -19.17 -20.00 0.32
CA ASP A 218 -20.23 -20.27 1.28
C ASP A 218 -19.92 -19.55 2.60
N PRO A 219 -20.88 -18.81 3.20
CA PRO A 219 -20.69 -18.20 4.50
C PRO A 219 -20.28 -19.18 5.62
N ALA A 220 -20.65 -20.46 5.50
CA ALA A 220 -20.26 -21.49 6.45
C ALA A 220 -18.76 -21.79 6.42
N ASP A 221 -18.08 -21.57 5.27
CA ASP A 221 -16.70 -21.98 5.04
C ASP A 221 -15.68 -20.85 5.27
N VAL A 222 -16.10 -19.58 5.40
CA VAL A 222 -15.18 -18.42 5.48
C VAL A 222 -14.44 -18.27 6.81
N GLY A 223 -14.68 -19.15 7.77
CA GLY A 223 -14.08 -19.08 9.09
C GLY A 223 -14.60 -17.91 9.94
N LEU A 224 -14.28 -17.92 11.21
CA LEU A 224 -14.59 -16.82 12.14
C LEU A 224 -13.32 -15.95 12.34
N PRO A 225 -13.52 -14.65 12.60
CA PRO A 225 -12.39 -13.77 12.87
C PRO A 225 -11.74 -14.06 14.24
N ILE A 226 -10.51 -13.57 14.39
CA ILE A 226 -9.80 -13.57 15.67
C ILE A 226 -10.59 -12.70 16.66
N THR A 227 -10.95 -13.27 17.80
CA THR A 227 -11.67 -12.52 18.84
C THR A 227 -10.75 -11.52 19.53
N PRO A 228 -11.25 -10.35 19.97
CA PRO A 228 -10.47 -9.39 20.76
C PRO A 228 -9.88 -10.04 22.02
N ALA A 229 -8.67 -9.65 22.41
CA ALA A 229 -8.08 -10.07 23.67
C ALA A 229 -8.92 -9.52 24.86
N THR A 230 -8.94 -10.24 25.99
CA THR A 230 -9.65 -9.81 27.20
C THR A 230 -9.02 -8.55 27.82
N SER A 231 -7.67 -8.49 27.83
CA SER A 231 -6.94 -7.31 28.29
C SER A 231 -6.43 -6.55 27.07
N ARG A 232 -6.85 -5.30 26.92
CA ARG A 232 -6.58 -4.47 25.75
C ARG A 232 -6.09 -3.08 26.16
N HIS A 233 -5.41 -2.41 25.25
CA HIS A 233 -5.13 -0.98 25.38
C HIS A 233 -6.42 -0.16 25.19
N GLY A 234 -6.53 0.99 25.88
CA GLY A 234 -7.71 1.87 25.80
C GLY A 234 -8.02 2.37 24.40
N PHE A 235 -7.01 2.49 23.53
CA PHE A 235 -7.21 2.82 22.13
C PHE A 235 -7.98 1.72 21.37
N HIS A 236 -7.72 0.44 21.62
CA HIS A 236 -8.51 -0.65 21.04
C HIS A 236 -9.97 -0.60 21.51
N ASP A 237 -10.19 -0.36 22.81
CA ASP A 237 -11.54 -0.19 23.36
C ASP A 237 -12.29 1.00 22.74
N LEU A 238 -11.58 2.05 22.33
CA LEU A 238 -12.16 3.18 21.60
C LEU A 238 -12.60 2.74 20.20
N LEU A 239 -11.73 2.05 19.45
CA LEU A 239 -12.03 1.57 18.09
C LEU A 239 -13.24 0.64 18.05
N LEU A 240 -13.40 -0.22 19.06
CA LEU A 240 -14.56 -1.12 19.18
C LEU A 240 -15.90 -0.38 19.40
N LYS A 241 -15.89 0.91 19.71
CA LYS A 241 -17.08 1.74 19.90
C LYS A 241 -17.40 2.64 18.70
N ILE A 242 -16.50 2.74 17.76
CA ILE A 242 -16.66 3.55 16.55
C ILE A 242 -17.31 2.69 15.48
N GLU A 243 -18.50 3.09 15.03
CA GLU A 243 -19.30 2.33 14.07
C GLU A 243 -18.54 1.97 12.77
N SER A 244 -17.69 2.88 12.27
CA SER A 244 -16.93 2.66 11.03
C SER A 244 -15.72 1.72 11.20
N THR A 245 -15.35 1.37 12.42
CA THR A 245 -14.18 0.51 12.70
C THR A 245 -14.54 -0.76 13.47
N ALA A 246 -15.66 -0.78 14.17
CA ALA A 246 -16.14 -1.97 14.86
C ALA A 246 -16.68 -3.00 13.86
N ALA A 247 -16.29 -4.26 14.02
CA ALA A 247 -16.85 -5.35 13.23
C ALA A 247 -18.31 -5.62 13.59
N PRO A 248 -19.13 -6.13 12.64
CA PRO A 248 -20.47 -6.63 12.94
C PRO A 248 -20.44 -7.65 14.08
N VAL A 249 -21.36 -7.49 15.02
CA VAL A 249 -21.52 -8.42 16.16
C VAL A 249 -22.27 -9.67 15.75
N ASP A 250 -23.19 -9.55 14.79
CA ASP A 250 -23.94 -10.69 14.26
C ASP A 250 -23.02 -11.56 13.40
N GLU A 251 -22.99 -12.86 13.72
CA GLU A 251 -22.11 -13.80 13.04
C GLU A 251 -22.48 -13.97 11.55
N SER A 252 -23.76 -13.90 11.20
CA SER A 252 -24.21 -14.00 9.81
C SER A 252 -23.76 -12.80 8.98
N GLU A 253 -23.88 -11.59 9.54
CA GLU A 253 -23.38 -10.37 8.91
C GLU A 253 -21.86 -10.41 8.75
N MET A 254 -21.13 -10.86 9.77
CA MET A 254 -19.68 -10.99 9.71
C MET A 254 -19.23 -12.00 8.66
N ARG A 255 -19.89 -13.16 8.58
CA ARG A 255 -19.61 -14.17 7.57
C ARG A 255 -19.93 -13.64 6.17
N HIS A 256 -21.04 -12.94 5.99
CA HIS A 256 -21.39 -12.31 4.72
C HIS A 256 -20.33 -11.29 4.29
N LEU A 257 -19.89 -10.41 5.20
CA LEU A 257 -18.82 -9.45 4.91
C LEU A 257 -17.54 -10.15 4.42
N ARG A 258 -17.14 -11.24 5.08
CA ARG A 258 -15.96 -12.04 4.68
C ARG A 258 -16.13 -12.67 3.30
N THR A 259 -17.33 -13.22 2.99
CA THR A 259 -17.59 -13.78 1.65
C THR A 259 -17.46 -12.73 0.56
N GLN A 260 -18.00 -11.52 0.80
CA GLN A 260 -17.89 -10.42 -0.15
C GLN A 260 -16.44 -9.97 -0.35
N TYR A 261 -15.66 -9.83 0.72
CA TYR A 261 -14.25 -9.48 0.62
C TYR A 261 -13.44 -10.51 -0.17
N PHE A 262 -13.61 -11.80 0.12
CA PHE A 262 -12.95 -12.89 -0.62
C PHE A 262 -13.41 -12.97 -2.08
N GLY A 263 -14.69 -12.70 -2.34
CA GLY A 263 -15.24 -12.60 -3.69
C GLY A 263 -14.61 -11.45 -4.49
N MET A 264 -14.43 -10.27 -3.87
CA MET A 264 -13.75 -9.13 -4.50
C MET A 264 -12.29 -9.45 -4.83
N ILE A 265 -11.58 -10.18 -3.96
CA ILE A 265 -10.21 -10.64 -4.21
C ILE A 265 -10.16 -11.53 -5.45
N SER A 266 -11.05 -12.54 -5.54
CA SER A 266 -11.07 -13.44 -6.70
C SER A 266 -11.51 -12.73 -7.99
N ALA A 267 -12.38 -11.72 -7.88
CA ALA A 267 -12.77 -10.89 -9.02
C ALA A 267 -11.60 -10.03 -9.54
N VAL A 268 -10.79 -9.49 -8.64
CA VAL A 268 -9.56 -8.75 -9.02
C VAL A 268 -8.51 -9.69 -9.60
N ASP A 269 -8.34 -10.88 -9.04
CA ASP A 269 -7.43 -11.89 -9.60
C ASP A 269 -7.80 -12.26 -11.04
N GLU A 270 -9.09 -12.36 -11.37
CA GLU A 270 -9.53 -12.56 -12.76
C GLU A 270 -9.05 -11.41 -13.66
N GLN A 271 -9.08 -10.17 -13.18
CA GLN A 271 -8.59 -9.04 -13.96
C GLN A 271 -7.08 -9.13 -14.20
N MET A 272 -6.33 -9.62 -13.22
CA MET A 272 -4.89 -9.90 -13.41
C MET A 272 -4.67 -10.90 -14.53
N GLY A 273 -5.45 -11.98 -14.58
CA GLY A 273 -5.40 -12.97 -15.68
C GLY A 273 -5.63 -12.34 -17.05
N ARG A 274 -6.57 -11.40 -17.17
CA ARG A 274 -6.83 -10.66 -18.41
C ARG A 274 -5.62 -9.81 -18.84
N LEU A 275 -4.97 -9.15 -17.90
CA LEU A 275 -3.74 -8.38 -18.19
C LEU A 275 -2.59 -9.30 -18.61
N TRP A 276 -2.39 -10.44 -17.94
CA TRP A 276 -1.34 -11.42 -18.32
C TRP A 276 -1.58 -11.97 -19.70
N GLN A 277 -2.82 -12.31 -20.04
CA GLN A 277 -3.17 -12.81 -21.39
C GLN A 277 -2.91 -11.73 -22.45
N THR A 278 -3.31 -10.49 -22.19
CA THR A 278 -3.05 -9.37 -23.12
C THR A 278 -1.55 -9.17 -23.38
N LEU A 279 -0.73 -9.20 -22.34
CA LEU A 279 0.72 -9.06 -22.50
C LEU A 279 1.32 -10.21 -23.32
N ARG A 280 0.79 -11.44 -23.20
CA ARG A 280 1.19 -12.59 -24.06
C ARG A 280 0.76 -12.42 -25.50
N ASP A 281 -0.48 -12.05 -25.73
CA ASP A 281 -1.05 -11.87 -27.06
C ASP A 281 -0.32 -10.78 -27.85
N LEU A 282 0.17 -9.75 -27.15
CA LEU A 282 0.96 -8.65 -27.70
C LEU A 282 2.48 -8.95 -27.74
N ASN A 283 2.93 -10.14 -27.33
CA ASN A 283 4.35 -10.52 -27.20
C ASN A 283 5.15 -9.56 -26.28
N GLN A 284 4.50 -8.98 -25.27
CA GLN A 284 5.13 -8.07 -24.32
C GLN A 284 5.41 -8.75 -22.96
N TRP A 285 4.90 -9.96 -22.71
CA TRP A 285 5.09 -10.69 -21.44
C TRP A 285 6.57 -10.80 -21.05
N ASP A 286 7.43 -11.20 -21.96
CA ASP A 286 8.86 -11.40 -21.70
C ASP A 286 9.70 -10.12 -21.77
N ASN A 287 9.06 -8.96 -21.94
CA ASN A 287 9.66 -7.63 -21.86
C ASN A 287 8.97 -6.73 -20.83
N THR A 288 8.16 -7.28 -19.91
CA THR A 288 7.43 -6.49 -18.90
C THR A 288 7.78 -6.96 -17.51
N ILE A 289 8.30 -6.04 -16.69
CA ILE A 289 8.43 -6.22 -15.25
C ILE A 289 7.05 -5.98 -14.64
N ILE A 290 6.58 -6.92 -13.81
CA ILE A 290 5.28 -6.83 -13.17
C ILE A 290 5.50 -6.81 -11.65
N ILE A 291 4.93 -5.81 -10.99
CA ILE A 291 4.97 -5.64 -9.54
C ILE A 291 3.52 -5.56 -9.05
N VAL A 292 3.12 -6.49 -8.17
CA VAL A 292 1.81 -6.48 -7.53
C VAL A 292 1.98 -6.35 -6.03
N THR A 293 1.34 -5.34 -5.44
CA THR A 293 1.31 -5.09 -4.00
C THR A 293 -0.01 -4.44 -3.58
N ALA A 294 -0.12 -4.06 -2.32
CA ALA A 294 -1.21 -3.27 -1.77
C ALA A 294 -0.64 -2.04 -1.03
N ASP A 295 -1.48 -1.09 -0.71
CA ASP A 295 -1.11 0.05 0.15
C ASP A 295 -1.24 -0.29 1.64
N HIS A 296 -2.23 -1.12 2.02
CA HIS A 296 -2.44 -1.70 3.35
C HIS A 296 -3.34 -2.94 3.24
N GLY A 297 -3.51 -3.65 4.37
CA GLY A 297 -4.42 -4.77 4.51
C GLY A 297 -5.80 -4.36 5.05
N GLU A 298 -6.51 -5.33 5.66
CA GLU A 298 -7.87 -5.23 6.17
C GLU A 298 -8.02 -6.06 7.44
N GLN A 299 -8.65 -5.53 8.47
CA GLN A 299 -8.93 -6.28 9.73
C GLN A 299 -9.95 -7.41 9.51
N LEU A 300 -10.93 -7.21 8.66
CA LEU A 300 -11.90 -8.24 8.24
C LEU A 300 -12.60 -8.95 9.41
N GLY A 301 -12.87 -8.22 10.51
CA GLY A 301 -13.45 -8.74 11.75
C GLY A 301 -12.44 -9.20 12.78
N ASP A 302 -11.18 -9.40 12.40
CA ASP A 302 -10.14 -9.80 13.34
C ASP A 302 -9.97 -8.73 14.44
N HIS A 303 -9.79 -9.17 15.67
CA HIS A 303 -9.74 -8.35 16.87
C HIS A 303 -11.02 -7.51 17.13
N GLY A 304 -12.14 -7.88 16.50
CA GLY A 304 -13.42 -7.16 16.55
C GLY A 304 -13.44 -5.89 15.69
N LEU A 305 -12.52 -5.77 14.74
CA LEU A 305 -12.35 -4.57 13.92
C LEU A 305 -12.56 -4.86 12.43
N VAL A 306 -12.94 -3.84 11.70
CA VAL A 306 -12.92 -3.77 10.24
C VAL A 306 -12.05 -2.60 9.80
N GLN A 307 -11.75 -2.49 8.51
CA GLN A 307 -10.90 -1.43 7.98
C GLN A 307 -9.40 -1.62 8.35
N LYS A 308 -8.62 -0.60 8.15
CA LYS A 308 -7.16 -0.55 8.24
C LYS A 308 -6.69 0.22 9.47
N VAL A 309 -7.20 -0.15 10.64
CA VAL A 309 -6.94 0.58 11.90
C VAL A 309 -6.11 -0.25 12.88
N ALA A 310 -5.63 0.41 13.94
CA ALA A 310 -4.84 -0.18 15.02
C ALA A 310 -3.41 -0.58 14.60
N TRP A 311 -2.85 -1.58 15.29
CA TRP A 311 -1.45 -1.99 15.18
C TRP A 311 -1.27 -3.42 14.69
N PHE A 312 -2.37 -4.14 14.45
CA PHE A 312 -2.36 -5.55 14.14
C PHE A 312 -1.85 -5.85 12.74
N GLU A 313 -1.32 -7.05 12.57
CA GLU A 313 -0.67 -7.51 11.34
C GLU A 313 -1.61 -7.49 10.14
N GLU A 314 -2.90 -7.73 10.36
CA GLU A 314 -3.94 -7.80 9.33
C GLU A 314 -4.08 -6.51 8.51
N SER A 315 -3.84 -5.35 9.14
CA SER A 315 -3.83 -4.05 8.44
C SER A 315 -2.51 -3.75 7.74
N HIS A 316 -1.41 -4.44 8.09
CA HIS A 316 -0.06 -4.06 7.65
C HIS A 316 0.64 -5.13 6.81
N HIS A 317 0.30 -6.40 6.96
CA HIS A 317 0.80 -7.48 6.11
C HIS A 317 0.07 -7.46 4.76
N ILE A 318 0.80 -7.21 3.68
CA ILE A 318 0.28 -7.02 2.34
C ILE A 318 0.99 -7.94 1.34
N PRO A 319 0.39 -8.24 0.18
CA PRO A 319 1.07 -9.01 -0.85
C PRO A 319 2.23 -8.23 -1.45
N MET A 320 3.27 -8.94 -1.88
CA MET A 320 4.29 -8.45 -2.77
C MET A 320 4.75 -9.59 -3.67
N ILE A 321 4.55 -9.41 -4.99
CA ILE A 321 5.03 -10.32 -6.01
C ILE A 321 5.73 -9.48 -7.08
N ILE A 322 6.97 -9.83 -7.42
CA ILE A 322 7.74 -9.17 -8.46
C ILE A 322 8.15 -10.21 -9.51
N ARG A 323 7.73 -9.99 -10.76
CA ARG A 323 8.22 -10.73 -11.91
C ARG A 323 9.16 -9.84 -12.74
N ASP A 324 10.42 -10.21 -12.82
CA ASP A 324 11.40 -9.61 -13.71
C ASP A 324 11.82 -10.66 -14.76
N PRO A 325 11.43 -10.50 -16.02
CA PRO A 325 11.76 -11.48 -17.07
C PRO A 325 13.26 -11.58 -17.36
N SER A 326 14.06 -10.58 -16.99
CA SER A 326 15.51 -10.62 -17.12
C SER A 326 16.21 -11.50 -16.07
N ARG A 327 15.47 -11.94 -15.04
CA ARG A 327 15.96 -12.69 -13.86
C ARG A 327 15.22 -14.01 -13.65
N PRO A 328 15.09 -14.87 -14.70
CA PRO A 328 14.24 -16.06 -14.64
C PRO A 328 14.75 -17.12 -13.66
N HIS A 329 16.00 -17.07 -13.23
CA HIS A 329 16.58 -17.99 -12.26
C HIS A 329 16.01 -17.82 -10.84
N ALA A 330 15.46 -16.65 -10.53
CA ALA A 330 14.80 -16.42 -9.23
C ALA A 330 13.30 -16.73 -9.27
N HIS A 331 12.72 -17.04 -10.42
CA HIS A 331 11.29 -17.32 -10.54
C HIS A 331 10.87 -18.53 -9.72
N GLY A 332 9.73 -18.41 -9.05
CA GLY A 332 9.19 -19.42 -8.13
C GLY A 332 9.75 -19.34 -6.71
N ASN A 333 10.74 -18.48 -6.44
CA ASN A 333 11.28 -18.31 -5.10
C ASN A 333 10.28 -17.62 -4.17
N ILE A 334 10.31 -18.04 -2.89
CA ILE A 334 9.56 -17.42 -1.81
C ILE A 334 10.55 -16.82 -0.81
N VAL A 335 10.60 -15.48 -0.78
CA VAL A 335 11.40 -14.73 0.19
C VAL A 335 10.67 -14.74 1.53
N LYS A 336 11.36 -15.20 2.58
CA LYS A 336 10.84 -15.29 3.95
C LYS A 336 11.39 -14.20 4.86
N ASP A 337 12.27 -13.36 4.36
CA ASP A 337 12.78 -12.20 5.06
C ASP A 337 11.72 -11.11 5.16
N PHE A 338 11.85 -10.26 6.17
CA PHE A 338 10.97 -9.12 6.33
C PHE A 338 11.29 -8.06 5.29
N THR A 339 10.31 -7.73 4.46
CA THR A 339 10.40 -6.67 3.46
C THR A 339 9.30 -5.63 3.70
N GLU A 340 9.49 -4.44 3.19
CA GLU A 340 8.65 -3.29 3.53
C GLU A 340 8.31 -2.47 2.26
N SER A 341 7.17 -1.79 2.25
CA SER A 341 6.75 -0.96 1.09
C SER A 341 7.78 0.11 0.74
N VAL A 342 8.54 0.60 1.73
CA VAL A 342 9.64 1.57 1.51
C VAL A 342 10.78 1.01 0.65
N ASP A 343 10.82 -0.30 0.43
CA ASP A 343 11.82 -0.98 -0.41
C ASP A 343 11.52 -0.84 -1.92
N LEU A 344 10.32 -0.40 -2.30
CA LEU A 344 9.92 -0.33 -3.70
C LEU A 344 10.73 0.73 -4.47
N LEU A 345 10.80 1.97 -3.97
CA LEU A 345 11.52 3.04 -4.67
C LEU A 345 13.01 2.72 -4.87
N PRO A 346 13.77 2.23 -3.86
CA PRO A 346 15.13 1.75 -4.05
C PRO A 346 15.27 0.64 -5.09
N THR A 347 14.29 -0.30 -5.11
CA THR A 347 14.27 -1.41 -6.08
C THR A 347 14.10 -0.90 -7.51
N LEU A 348 13.14 0.00 -7.73
CA LEU A 348 12.92 0.62 -9.04
C LEU A 348 14.11 1.47 -9.47
N ALA A 349 14.80 2.15 -8.53
CA ALA A 349 16.01 2.90 -8.84
C ALA A 349 17.11 1.99 -9.41
N GLU A 350 17.34 0.83 -8.82
CA GLU A 350 18.31 -0.14 -9.34
C GLU A 350 17.86 -0.77 -10.66
N ILE A 351 16.58 -1.11 -10.81
CA ILE A 351 16.02 -1.63 -12.08
C ILE A 351 16.27 -0.64 -13.22
N TRP A 352 16.13 0.65 -12.95
CA TRP A 352 16.31 1.72 -13.93
C TRP A 352 17.74 2.29 -13.99
N GLU A 353 18.69 1.66 -13.31
CA GLU A 353 20.10 2.08 -13.26
C GLU A 353 20.26 3.55 -12.77
N GLN A 354 19.39 3.96 -11.85
CA GLN A 354 19.42 5.28 -11.22
C GLN A 354 20.03 5.21 -9.81
N THR A 355 20.58 6.34 -9.37
CA THR A 355 21.00 6.48 -7.97
C THR A 355 19.78 6.42 -7.05
N ILE A 356 19.85 5.58 -6.02
CA ILE A 356 18.81 5.52 -4.98
C ILE A 356 18.74 6.88 -4.28
N PRO A 357 17.55 7.52 -4.21
CA PRO A 357 17.40 8.80 -3.52
C PRO A 357 17.80 8.70 -2.04
N LEU A 358 18.56 9.67 -1.56
CA LEU A 358 19.05 9.66 -0.17
C LEU A 358 17.96 9.73 0.90
N GLN A 359 16.76 10.15 0.52
CA GLN A 359 15.60 10.15 1.40
C GLN A 359 15.10 8.74 1.74
N CYS A 360 15.45 7.72 0.94
CA CYS A 360 14.95 6.36 1.11
C CYS A 360 15.42 5.77 2.44
N ASP A 361 14.46 5.27 3.20
CA ASP A 361 14.68 4.48 4.41
C ASP A 361 14.74 2.99 4.11
N GLY A 362 14.16 2.58 2.98
CA GLY A 362 14.13 1.19 2.51
C GLY A 362 15.41 0.75 1.81
N HIS A 363 15.45 -0.51 1.47
CA HIS A 363 16.54 -1.19 0.77
C HIS A 363 16.02 -1.84 -0.51
N SER A 364 16.90 -1.93 -1.54
CA SER A 364 16.52 -2.60 -2.78
C SER A 364 16.28 -4.09 -2.58
N LEU A 365 15.24 -4.60 -3.24
CA LEU A 365 14.88 -6.02 -3.27
C LEU A 365 15.63 -6.80 -4.37
N ILE A 366 16.45 -6.15 -5.18
CA ILE A 366 17.22 -6.76 -6.28
C ILE A 366 18.05 -7.99 -5.85
N PRO A 367 18.69 -8.01 -4.65
CA PRO A 367 19.39 -9.21 -4.22
C PRO A 367 18.51 -10.47 -4.22
N PHE A 368 17.27 -10.38 -3.73
CA PHE A 368 16.33 -11.50 -3.74
C PHE A 368 15.82 -11.89 -5.12
N LEU A 369 15.78 -10.94 -6.06
CA LEU A 369 15.46 -11.19 -7.47
C LEU A 369 16.65 -11.78 -8.24
N SER A 370 17.83 -11.79 -7.65
CA SER A 370 19.06 -12.29 -8.23
C SER A 370 19.53 -13.62 -7.62
N ASP A 371 18.65 -14.31 -6.89
CA ASP A 371 18.94 -15.53 -6.14
C ASP A 371 20.16 -15.37 -5.20
N HIS A 372 20.22 -14.21 -4.57
CA HIS A 372 21.27 -13.82 -3.63
C HIS A 372 20.66 -13.32 -2.34
N GLU A 373 20.82 -14.09 -1.25
CA GLU A 373 20.39 -13.63 0.07
C GLU A 373 21.37 -12.57 0.59
N PRO A 374 20.88 -11.34 0.91
CA PRO A 374 21.74 -10.32 1.49
C PRO A 374 22.23 -10.75 2.88
N THR A 375 23.52 -10.51 3.16
CA THR A 375 24.17 -10.92 4.42
C THR A 375 23.81 -10.03 5.61
N ASP A 376 23.30 -8.85 5.35
CA ASP A 376 22.88 -7.85 6.38
C ASP A 376 21.49 -7.33 6.00
N TRP A 377 20.45 -8.05 6.39
CA TRP A 377 19.06 -7.69 6.15
C TRP A 377 18.33 -7.46 7.47
N ARG A 378 17.19 -6.78 7.40
CA ARG A 378 16.39 -6.50 8.60
C ARG A 378 15.83 -7.77 9.24
N GLU A 379 15.82 -7.81 10.57
CA GLU A 379 15.30 -8.95 11.33
C GLU A 379 13.80 -8.82 11.66
N GLY A 380 13.16 -7.73 11.25
CA GLY A 380 11.76 -7.44 11.52
C GLY A 380 11.24 -6.31 10.66
N ALA A 381 9.94 -6.12 10.66
CA ALA A 381 9.25 -5.00 10.04
C ALA A 381 8.83 -3.97 11.09
N SER A 382 8.75 -2.70 10.67
CA SER A 382 8.31 -1.61 11.53
C SER A 382 7.24 -0.78 10.85
N TRP A 383 6.24 -0.36 11.62
CA TRP A 383 5.19 0.52 11.12
C TRP A 383 4.69 1.47 12.20
N GLU A 384 3.96 2.48 11.76
CA GLU A 384 3.42 3.53 12.60
C GLU A 384 1.93 3.72 12.32
N PHE A 385 1.19 4.15 13.32
CA PHE A 385 -0.20 4.56 13.16
C PHE A 385 -0.48 5.80 14.00
N ASP A 386 -1.09 6.80 13.38
CA ASP A 386 -1.51 8.03 14.05
C ASP A 386 -3.02 8.09 14.08
N TRP A 387 -3.63 8.04 15.30
CA TRP A 387 -5.08 8.02 15.41
C TRP A 387 -5.71 9.36 15.73
N ARG A 388 -4.95 10.46 15.66
CA ARG A 388 -5.51 11.82 15.80
C ARG A 388 -6.70 12.03 14.90
N TYR A 389 -6.62 11.56 13.67
CA TYR A 389 -7.71 11.61 12.70
C TYR A 389 -8.94 10.83 13.17
N ALA A 390 -8.78 9.63 13.69
CA ALA A 390 -9.87 8.81 14.21
C ALA A 390 -10.48 9.37 15.49
N LEU A 391 -9.71 10.10 16.30
CA LEU A 391 -10.18 10.69 17.56
C LEU A 391 -10.94 12.01 17.36
N ILE A 392 -10.52 12.88 16.45
CA ILE A 392 -11.08 14.23 16.28
C ILE A 392 -12.61 14.23 16.16
N PRO A 393 -13.27 13.33 15.41
CA PRO A 393 -14.72 13.28 15.33
C PRO A 393 -15.41 12.81 16.61
N HIS A 394 -14.73 12.11 17.52
CA HIS A 394 -15.29 11.40 18.66
C HIS A 394 -14.94 12.02 20.00
N VAL A 395 -13.95 12.90 20.05
CA VAL A 395 -13.50 13.63 21.22
C VAL A 395 -13.36 15.11 20.90
N GLN A 396 -13.75 15.98 21.84
CA GLN A 396 -13.62 17.43 21.66
C GLN A 396 -12.17 17.86 21.92
N ASN A 397 -11.29 17.59 20.97
CA ASN A 397 -9.91 18.03 21.00
C ASN A 397 -9.77 19.38 20.30
N GLN A 398 -8.89 20.23 20.80
CA GLN A 398 -8.56 21.53 20.22
C GLN A 398 -7.27 21.41 19.41
N TRP A 399 -7.38 20.80 18.26
CA TRP A 399 -6.26 20.71 17.31
C TRP A 399 -5.78 22.10 16.88
N PRO A 400 -4.44 22.34 16.74
CA PRO A 400 -3.32 21.41 16.92
C PRO A 400 -2.71 21.41 18.35
N TRP A 401 -3.28 22.12 19.31
CA TRP A 401 -2.66 22.48 20.58
C TRP A 401 -3.10 21.64 21.77
N ASP A 402 -3.88 20.59 21.52
CA ASP A 402 -4.27 19.66 22.58
C ASP A 402 -3.17 18.63 22.81
N GLU A 403 -2.57 18.62 24.01
CA GLU A 403 -1.48 17.70 24.37
C GLU A 403 -1.86 16.21 24.21
N ARG A 404 -3.14 15.86 24.43
CA ARG A 404 -3.65 14.50 24.20
C ARG A 404 -3.48 14.03 22.77
N LEU A 405 -3.47 14.95 21.80
CA LEU A 405 -3.21 14.61 20.41
C LEU A 405 -1.74 14.20 20.17
N ASN A 406 -0.80 14.68 20.98
CA ASN A 406 0.59 14.25 20.93
C ASN A 406 0.77 12.81 21.41
N GLU A 407 -0.17 12.31 22.22
CA GLU A 407 -0.19 10.93 22.69
C GLU A 407 -0.84 9.97 21.69
N SER A 408 -1.52 10.51 20.67
CA SER A 408 -2.33 9.76 19.69
C SER A 408 -1.49 9.19 18.55
N HIS A 409 -0.42 8.50 18.90
CA HIS A 409 0.50 7.87 17.95
C HIS A 409 1.03 6.57 18.53
N LEU A 410 1.29 5.60 17.68
CA LEU A 410 1.99 4.37 18.06
C LEU A 410 3.03 4.00 17.01
N ALA A 411 3.99 3.18 17.43
CA ALA A 411 4.93 2.51 16.56
C ALA A 411 5.03 1.03 16.93
N VAL A 412 5.20 0.18 15.93
CA VAL A 412 5.34 -1.26 16.07
C VAL A 412 6.70 -1.70 15.54
N HIS A 413 7.32 -2.64 16.24
CA HIS A 413 8.45 -3.41 15.71
C HIS A 413 8.15 -4.90 15.86
N ARG A 414 8.06 -5.62 14.75
CA ARG A 414 7.66 -7.02 14.64
C ARG A 414 8.83 -7.86 14.14
N THR A 415 9.31 -8.79 14.98
CA THR A 415 10.30 -9.81 14.62
C THR A 415 9.61 -11.16 14.39
N ILE A 416 10.37 -12.21 14.07
CA ILE A 416 9.79 -13.54 13.80
C ILE A 416 8.99 -14.11 14.98
N ASP A 417 9.33 -13.78 16.20
CA ASP A 417 8.79 -14.36 17.43
C ASP A 417 8.10 -13.36 18.36
N THR A 418 8.26 -12.05 18.13
CA THR A 418 7.80 -11.03 19.07
C THR A 418 7.32 -9.79 18.32
N ALA A 419 6.25 -9.16 18.80
CA ALA A 419 5.84 -7.84 18.35
C ALA A 419 5.75 -6.87 19.53
N TYR A 420 6.35 -5.72 19.39
CA TYR A 420 6.36 -4.65 20.40
C TYR A 420 5.65 -3.42 19.87
N VAL A 421 4.71 -2.91 20.64
CA VAL A 421 3.94 -1.69 20.35
C VAL A 421 4.27 -0.66 21.40
N GLN A 422 4.79 0.50 20.98
CA GLN A 422 4.99 1.68 21.81
C GLN A 422 3.90 2.70 21.51
N PHE A 423 3.18 3.15 22.53
CA PHE A 423 2.17 4.21 22.42
C PHE A 423 2.76 5.55 22.85
N GLY A 424 2.18 6.63 22.31
CA GLY A 424 2.57 8.00 22.63
C GLY A 424 2.26 8.42 24.08
N ASP A 425 1.30 7.76 24.73
CA ASP A 425 0.97 7.96 26.16
C ASP A 425 2.01 7.36 27.13
N GLY A 426 3.06 6.74 26.60
CA GLY A 426 4.13 6.09 27.35
C GLY A 426 3.87 4.62 27.69
N SER A 427 2.68 4.10 27.44
CA SER A 427 2.39 2.68 27.60
C SER A 427 2.98 1.83 26.46
N SER A 428 3.07 0.53 26.69
CA SER A 428 3.51 -0.41 25.65
C SER A 428 2.84 -1.78 25.80
N LEU A 429 2.76 -2.51 24.68
CA LEU A 429 2.37 -3.91 24.62
C LEU A 429 3.50 -4.69 23.95
N CYS A 430 3.72 -5.93 24.43
CA CYS A 430 4.67 -6.84 23.81
C CYS A 430 3.99 -8.20 23.66
N PHE A 431 3.88 -8.70 22.43
CA PHE A 431 3.16 -9.93 22.11
C PHE A 431 4.13 -11.08 21.81
N ASP A 432 3.81 -12.26 22.31
CA ASP A 432 4.55 -13.50 22.04
C ASP A 432 4.00 -14.19 20.79
N ILE A 433 4.50 -13.77 19.64
CA ILE A 433 4.04 -14.26 18.33
C ILE A 433 4.42 -15.71 18.08
N ALA A 434 5.52 -16.19 18.70
CA ALA A 434 5.96 -17.59 18.55
C ALA A 434 4.95 -18.57 19.15
N THR A 435 4.30 -18.21 20.25
CA THR A 435 3.30 -19.05 20.92
C THR A 435 1.86 -18.73 20.53
N ASP A 436 1.60 -17.49 20.15
CA ASP A 436 0.27 -17.00 19.75
C ASP A 436 0.37 -15.99 18.60
N PRO A 437 0.32 -16.45 17.34
CA PRO A 437 0.37 -15.56 16.18
C PRO A 437 -0.84 -14.65 16.06
N THR A 438 -1.86 -14.81 16.91
CA THR A 438 -3.09 -14.00 16.92
C THR A 438 -2.99 -12.74 17.80
N TRP A 439 -1.80 -12.36 18.26
CA TRP A 439 -1.54 -11.14 19.02
C TRP A 439 -2.40 -10.96 20.28
N ARG A 440 -2.68 -12.04 21.02
CA ARG A 440 -3.48 -12.01 22.27
C ARG A 440 -2.68 -12.35 23.51
N THR A 441 -1.55 -13.04 23.36
CA THR A 441 -0.68 -13.45 24.46
C THR A 441 0.44 -12.44 24.65
N LEU A 442 0.49 -11.82 25.84
CA LEU A 442 1.53 -10.85 26.18
C LEU A 442 2.79 -11.51 26.73
N VAL A 443 3.94 -11.00 26.32
CA VAL A 443 5.24 -11.29 26.93
C VAL A 443 5.26 -10.67 28.33
N THR A 444 5.64 -11.46 29.33
CA THR A 444 5.78 -11.02 30.74
C THR A 444 7.24 -10.90 31.19
N ASP A 445 8.21 -11.39 30.39
CA ASP A 445 9.64 -11.27 30.67
C ASP A 445 10.13 -9.81 30.43
N PRO A 446 10.54 -9.10 31.48
CA PRO A 446 10.99 -7.72 31.35
C PRO A 446 12.24 -7.55 30.46
N LEU A 447 13.12 -8.57 30.42
CA LEU A 447 14.33 -8.50 29.60
C LEU A 447 14.00 -8.60 28.12
N ARG A 448 13.05 -9.46 27.74
CA ARG A 448 12.55 -9.57 26.36
C ARG A 448 11.86 -8.28 25.94
N ILE A 449 11.02 -7.69 26.81
CA ILE A 449 10.36 -6.40 26.56
C ILE A 449 11.41 -5.29 26.36
N LEU A 450 12.40 -5.18 27.26
CA LEU A 450 13.47 -4.21 27.17
C LEU A 450 14.26 -4.35 25.87
N HIS A 451 14.58 -5.58 25.47
CA HIS A 451 15.30 -5.83 24.21
C HIS A 451 14.51 -5.33 22.99
N MET A 452 13.20 -5.60 22.95
CA MET A 452 12.34 -5.11 21.86
C MET A 452 12.21 -3.57 21.85
N ALA A 453 12.09 -2.96 23.03
CA ALA A 453 12.10 -1.50 23.15
C ALA A 453 13.42 -0.87 22.65
N GLN A 454 14.58 -1.51 22.95
CA GLN A 454 15.87 -1.09 22.43
C GLN A 454 15.96 -1.23 20.90
N ARG A 455 15.42 -2.28 20.30
CA ARG A 455 15.33 -2.44 18.84
C ARG A 455 14.51 -1.32 18.21
N MET A 456 13.36 -1.00 18.80
CA MET A 456 12.53 0.14 18.38
C MET A 456 13.31 1.45 18.44
N LEU A 457 14.05 1.71 19.51
CA LEU A 457 14.89 2.91 19.64
C LEU A 457 16.02 2.93 18.59
N VAL A 458 16.65 1.81 18.30
CA VAL A 458 17.67 1.71 17.23
C VAL A 458 17.05 2.03 15.87
N TRP A 459 15.89 1.44 15.54
CA TRP A 459 15.18 1.75 14.31
C TRP A 459 14.88 3.26 14.21
N ARG A 460 14.29 3.85 15.25
CA ARG A 460 14.01 5.29 15.33
C ARG A 460 15.28 6.15 15.15
N SER A 461 16.35 5.80 15.85
CA SER A 461 17.61 6.56 15.80
C SER A 461 18.30 6.49 14.43
N ARG A 462 18.18 5.36 13.73
CA ARG A 462 18.76 5.18 12.39
C ARG A 462 18.02 5.96 11.32
N HIS A 463 16.71 6.14 11.49
CA HIS A 463 15.83 6.70 10.44
C HIS A 463 15.27 8.08 10.82
N ALA A 464 15.45 8.56 12.06
CA ALA A 464 14.91 9.84 12.49
C ALA A 464 15.41 11.00 11.64
N ASP A 465 14.46 11.84 11.21
CA ASP A 465 14.71 13.10 10.50
C ASP A 465 15.59 13.00 9.24
N ARG A 466 15.32 12.00 8.39
CA ARG A 466 16.03 11.83 7.11
C ARG A 466 15.78 12.98 6.12
N THR A 467 14.83 13.83 6.36
CA THR A 467 14.40 14.90 5.45
C THR A 467 15.53 15.87 5.09
N LEU A 468 16.44 16.16 6.02
CA LEU A 468 17.55 17.09 5.84
C LEU A 468 18.92 16.41 5.93
N THR A 469 18.99 15.14 6.27
CA THR A 469 20.28 14.41 6.45
C THR A 469 21.04 14.18 5.14
N GLY A 470 20.41 14.43 4.00
CA GLY A 470 21.10 14.46 2.70
C GLY A 470 21.92 15.71 2.45
N LEU A 471 21.87 16.72 3.34
CA LEU A 471 22.69 17.92 3.23
C LEU A 471 24.08 17.64 3.80
N LEU A 472 25.07 17.64 2.92
CA LEU A 472 26.48 17.56 3.34
C LEU A 472 26.99 18.95 3.74
N VAL A 473 27.68 19.00 4.87
CA VAL A 473 28.38 20.24 5.35
C VAL A 473 29.87 20.05 5.16
N GLU A 474 30.46 20.81 4.25
CA GLU A 474 31.88 20.80 3.96
C GLU A 474 32.50 22.16 4.26
N HIS A 475 33.83 22.19 4.44
CA HIS A 475 34.66 23.38 4.49
C HIS A 475 34.05 24.60 5.21
N GLY A 476 33.91 24.51 6.54
CA GLY A 476 33.48 25.64 7.35
C GLY A 476 31.97 25.91 7.33
N GLY A 477 31.12 24.90 7.08
CA GLY A 477 29.69 25.01 7.23
C GLY A 477 28.91 25.28 5.95
N VAL A 478 29.55 25.17 4.79
CA VAL A 478 28.84 25.27 3.50
C VAL A 478 28.08 23.98 3.23
N GLY A 479 26.73 24.07 3.19
CA GLY A 479 25.89 22.96 2.84
C GLY A 479 25.92 22.64 1.35
N GLN A 480 26.12 21.37 1.02
CA GLN A 480 26.05 20.86 -0.34
C GLN A 480 24.99 19.77 -0.44
N TRP A 481 24.18 19.84 -1.50
CA TRP A 481 23.23 18.78 -1.77
C TRP A 481 23.93 17.62 -2.48
N PRO A 482 23.74 16.37 -2.01
CA PRO A 482 24.28 15.21 -2.69
C PRO A 482 23.74 15.09 -4.11
N PRO A 483 24.47 14.43 -5.03
CA PRO A 483 23.96 14.06 -6.34
C PRO A 483 22.70 13.18 -6.23
N GLY A 484 21.78 13.32 -7.16
CA GLY A 484 20.56 12.49 -7.24
C GLY A 484 19.33 13.05 -6.53
N VAL A 485 19.38 14.24 -5.95
CA VAL A 485 18.19 14.95 -5.47
C VAL A 485 17.58 15.74 -6.64
N SER A 486 16.78 15.06 -7.40
CA SER A 486 16.31 15.40 -8.75
C SER A 486 15.58 16.72 -8.92
N TRP A 487 14.82 17.15 -7.92
CA TRP A 487 14.02 18.38 -8.04
C TRP A 487 14.86 19.68 -8.06
N ARG A 488 16.18 19.60 -7.79
CA ARG A 488 17.10 20.74 -7.87
C ARG A 488 18.02 20.70 -9.09
N GLU A 489 18.28 19.56 -9.67
CA GLU A 489 19.14 19.46 -10.87
C GLU A 489 18.55 20.19 -12.06
N SER A 490 17.21 20.25 -12.19
CA SER A 490 16.53 21.03 -13.24
C SER A 490 16.75 22.54 -13.16
N LYS A 491 17.17 23.08 -12.01
CA LYS A 491 17.45 24.53 -11.85
C LYS A 491 18.93 24.92 -11.97
N GLN A 492 19.85 23.95 -11.96
CA GLN A 492 21.29 24.26 -12.15
C GLN A 492 21.65 24.44 -13.62
N GLY A 493 20.86 23.93 -14.55
CA GLY A 493 21.03 24.15 -16.02
C GLY A 493 20.71 25.57 -16.48
N GLU A 494 20.00 26.38 -15.69
CA GLU A 494 19.59 27.76 -16.06
C GLU A 494 20.50 28.85 -15.47
N ARG A 495 21.57 28.47 -14.76
CA ARG A 495 22.57 29.42 -14.22
C ARG A 495 23.93 29.22 -14.89
N LYS A 496 23.98 29.53 -16.19
CA LYS A 496 25.21 29.89 -16.88
C LYS A 496 25.02 31.15 -17.66
#